data_f4aba6baca2b2205d8d0f90e95697eb8
#
_entry.id   f4aba6baca2b2205d8d0f90e95697eb8
#
_cell.length_a   1.000
_cell.length_b   1.000
_cell.length_c   1.000
_cell.angle_alpha   90.00
_cell.angle_beta   90.00
_cell.angle_gamma   90.00
#
_symmetry.space_group_name_H-M   'P 1'
#
loop_
_entity.id
_entity.type
_entity.pdbx_description
1 polymer ?
#
loop_
_entity_poly.entity_id
_entity_poly.type
_entity_poly.pdbx_seq_one_letter_code
_entity_poly.pdbx_strand_id
1 'polypeptide(L)'
;EKKSIPIKGEEIAEIILRNPGTVRNQMQALKAIGLVDGIPGPKGGYHPTMLAYKELNLKRDGEAYEVKISRDGEIVPGVKVGEIIFTTLSHADICHAQIRIIGSVKLFSSGDVITIGPTPVNKLLIKGEVFGKDENEPALIISILEMVSLPKKPIRDYMSTPIKMLATK
;
A
#
# COMPACT_ATOMS: atom_id res chain seq x y z
N GLU A 1 -10.35 1.83 12.77
CA GLU A 1 -9.96 0.46 12.39
C GLU A 1 -11.19 -0.43 12.42
N LYS A 2 -11.71 -0.82 11.27
CA LYS A 2 -12.65 -1.94 11.22
C LYS A 2 -11.83 -3.20 11.53
N LYS A 3 -11.84 -3.68 12.76
CA LYS A 3 -11.40 -5.03 13.09
C LYS A 3 -12.15 -5.97 12.16
N SER A 4 -11.44 -6.77 11.37
CA SER A 4 -12.09 -7.82 10.58
C SER A 4 -12.72 -8.78 11.59
N ILE A 5 -14.04 -8.91 11.53
CA ILE A 5 -14.80 -9.81 12.40
C ILE A 5 -14.40 -11.23 12.00
N PRO A 6 -13.98 -12.09 12.94
CA PRO A 6 -13.66 -13.48 12.63
C PRO A 6 -14.91 -14.20 12.08
N ILE A 7 -14.76 -14.99 11.03
CA ILE A 7 -15.84 -15.72 10.39
C ILE A 7 -15.78 -17.18 10.84
N LYS A 8 -16.91 -17.76 11.26
CA LYS A 8 -16.97 -19.17 11.70
C LYS A 8 -16.78 -20.11 10.52
N GLY A 9 -16.20 -21.28 10.78
CA GLY A 9 -15.99 -22.30 9.74
C GLY A 9 -17.29 -22.77 9.09
N GLU A 10 -18.38 -22.80 9.84
CA GLU A 10 -19.71 -23.11 9.35
C GLU A 10 -20.24 -22.05 8.38
N GLU A 11 -20.09 -20.78 8.71
CA GLU A 11 -20.47 -19.64 7.84
C GLU A 11 -19.64 -19.64 6.54
N ILE A 12 -18.33 -19.92 6.63
CA ILE A 12 -17.50 -20.06 5.43
C ILE A 12 -18.02 -21.21 4.56
N ALA A 13 -18.36 -22.36 5.17
CA ALA A 13 -18.84 -23.53 4.46
C ALA A 13 -20.15 -23.25 3.72
N GLU A 14 -21.05 -22.49 4.32
CA GLU A 14 -22.31 -22.04 3.68
C GLU A 14 -22.02 -21.13 2.49
N ILE A 15 -21.15 -20.13 2.65
CA ILE A 15 -20.81 -19.16 1.58
C ILE A 15 -20.20 -19.87 0.36
N ILE A 16 -19.28 -20.82 0.59
CA ILE A 16 -18.58 -21.51 -0.51
C ILE A 16 -19.25 -22.82 -0.94
N LEU A 17 -20.41 -23.13 -0.37
CA LEU A 17 -21.20 -24.36 -0.65
C LEU A 17 -20.38 -25.64 -0.50
N ARG A 18 -19.64 -25.77 0.60
CA ARG A 18 -18.78 -26.91 0.92
C ARG A 18 -19.18 -27.55 2.25
N ASN A 19 -18.76 -28.80 2.44
CA ASN A 19 -18.96 -29.47 3.72
C ASN A 19 -18.18 -28.80 4.84
N PRO A 20 -18.78 -28.50 6.01
CA PRO A 20 -18.09 -27.85 7.14
C PRO A 20 -16.84 -28.59 7.64
N GLY A 21 -16.84 -29.93 7.60
CA GLY A 21 -15.66 -30.73 7.95
C GLY A 21 -14.50 -30.51 7.00
N THR A 22 -14.77 -30.45 5.70
CA THR A 22 -13.78 -30.16 4.67
C THR A 22 -13.20 -28.74 4.85
N VAL A 23 -14.07 -27.76 5.10
CA VAL A 23 -13.64 -26.38 5.35
C VAL A 23 -12.76 -26.28 6.59
N ARG A 24 -13.13 -26.98 7.66
CA ARG A 24 -12.32 -27.01 8.89
C ARG A 24 -10.91 -27.55 8.63
N ASN A 25 -10.79 -28.63 7.87
CA ASN A 25 -9.48 -29.20 7.52
C ASN A 25 -8.67 -28.22 6.64
N GLN A 26 -9.31 -27.58 5.68
CA GLN A 26 -8.65 -26.54 4.85
C GLN A 26 -8.19 -25.35 5.69
N MET A 27 -8.99 -24.86 6.63
CA MET A 27 -8.61 -23.79 7.53
C MET A 27 -7.44 -24.17 8.44
N GLN A 28 -7.36 -25.43 8.89
CA GLN A 28 -6.19 -25.91 9.64
C GLN A 28 -4.93 -25.93 8.79
N ALA A 29 -5.02 -26.35 7.54
CA ALA A 29 -3.90 -26.30 6.60
C ALA A 29 -3.43 -24.86 6.33
N LEU A 30 -4.37 -23.94 6.08
CA LEU A 30 -4.08 -22.52 5.88
C LEU A 30 -3.47 -21.86 7.14
N LYS A 31 -3.92 -22.29 8.33
CA LYS A 31 -3.33 -21.86 9.60
C LYS A 31 -1.90 -22.36 9.76
N ALA A 32 -1.63 -23.60 9.40
CA ALA A 32 -0.30 -24.20 9.48
C ALA A 32 0.74 -23.47 8.63
N ILE A 33 0.34 -22.91 7.49
CA ILE A 33 1.20 -22.07 6.62
C ILE A 33 1.11 -20.57 6.92
N GLY A 34 0.42 -20.19 7.99
CA GLY A 34 0.37 -18.81 8.46
C GLY A 34 -0.53 -17.86 7.65
N LEU A 35 -1.37 -18.36 6.74
CA LEU A 35 -2.28 -17.52 5.95
C LEU A 35 -3.55 -17.14 6.72
N VAL A 36 -3.96 -17.95 7.70
CA VAL A 36 -5.17 -17.73 8.50
C VAL A 36 -4.84 -17.90 9.97
N ASP A 37 -5.42 -17.03 10.79
CA ASP A 37 -5.43 -17.19 12.25
C ASP A 37 -6.82 -17.59 12.75
N GLY A 38 -6.85 -18.42 13.80
CA GLY A 38 -8.08 -18.87 14.45
C GLY A 38 -8.21 -18.30 15.85
N ILE A 39 -9.31 -17.63 16.13
CA ILE A 39 -9.68 -17.14 17.46
C ILE A 39 -10.60 -18.15 18.10
N PRO A 40 -10.25 -18.76 19.26
CA PRO A 40 -11.11 -19.71 19.93
C PRO A 40 -12.27 -19.00 20.64
N GLY A 41 -13.36 -19.75 20.90
CA GLY A 41 -14.49 -19.33 21.71
C GLY A 41 -15.78 -19.08 20.93
N PRO A 42 -16.88 -18.75 21.66
CA PRO A 42 -18.23 -18.60 21.07
C PRO A 42 -18.33 -17.48 20.02
N LYS A 43 -17.52 -16.43 20.18
CA LYS A 43 -17.38 -15.31 19.26
C LYS A 43 -16.11 -15.41 18.40
N GLY A 44 -15.47 -16.57 18.39
CA GLY A 44 -14.29 -16.87 17.62
C GLY A 44 -14.60 -17.21 16.16
N GLY A 45 -13.56 -17.51 15.42
CA GLY A 45 -13.62 -17.84 14.00
C GLY A 45 -12.25 -17.68 13.37
N TYR A 46 -12.21 -17.62 12.07
CA TYR A 46 -11.00 -17.46 11.29
C TYR A 46 -10.90 -16.03 10.74
N HIS A 47 -9.69 -15.52 10.63
CA HIS A 47 -9.40 -14.27 9.94
C HIS A 47 -8.09 -14.38 9.16
N PRO A 48 -7.97 -13.70 8.01
CA PRO A 48 -6.76 -13.72 7.22
C PRO A 48 -5.64 -12.96 7.93
N THR A 49 -4.42 -13.47 7.82
CA THR A 49 -3.21 -12.80 8.32
C THR A 49 -2.71 -11.74 7.32
N MET A 50 -1.74 -10.93 7.74
CA MET A 50 -1.04 -10.02 6.83
C MET A 50 -0.35 -10.76 5.69
N LEU A 51 0.14 -11.98 5.95
CA LEU A 51 0.74 -12.82 4.93
C LEU A 51 -0.30 -13.19 3.85
N ALA A 52 -1.52 -13.56 4.24
CA ALA A 52 -2.59 -13.85 3.27
C ALA A 52 -2.90 -12.65 2.37
N TYR A 53 -3.00 -11.46 2.92
CA TYR A 53 -3.24 -10.25 2.12
C TYR A 53 -2.10 -9.99 1.13
N LYS A 54 -0.86 -10.25 1.55
CA LYS A 54 0.33 -10.10 0.71
C LYS A 54 0.37 -11.13 -0.42
N GLU A 55 0.23 -12.42 -0.09
CA GLU A 55 0.33 -13.53 -1.05
C GLU A 55 -0.81 -13.54 -2.07
N LEU A 56 -2.01 -13.21 -1.64
CA LEU A 56 -3.17 -13.21 -2.51
C LEU A 56 -3.38 -11.89 -3.26
N ASN A 57 -2.50 -10.89 -3.06
CA ASN A 57 -2.70 -9.54 -3.57
C ASN A 57 -4.13 -9.02 -3.33
N LEU A 58 -4.74 -9.44 -2.22
CA LEU A 58 -6.10 -9.07 -1.91
C LEU A 58 -6.19 -7.56 -1.71
N LYS A 59 -6.69 -6.90 -2.73
CA LYS A 59 -7.16 -5.52 -2.59
C LYS A 59 -8.32 -5.58 -1.60
N ARG A 60 -8.21 -4.86 -0.48
CA ARG A 60 -9.36 -4.68 0.42
C ARG A 60 -10.50 -4.11 -0.42
N ASP A 61 -11.69 -4.71 -0.31
CA ASP A 61 -12.90 -4.26 -0.98
C ASP A 61 -13.10 -2.76 -0.81
N GLY A 62 -13.05 -2.06 -1.88
CA GLY A 62 -13.14 -0.63 -2.09
C GLY A 62 -12.51 -0.35 -3.43
N GLU A 63 -13.04 0.55 -4.21
CA GLU A 63 -12.48 0.96 -5.50
C GLU A 63 -10.96 1.01 -5.42
N ALA A 64 -10.29 0.26 -6.28
CA ALA A 64 -8.83 0.15 -6.27
C ALA A 64 -8.24 1.53 -6.56
N TYR A 65 -8.00 2.29 -5.50
CA TYR A 65 -7.40 3.60 -5.58
C TYR A 65 -5.98 3.45 -6.09
N GLU A 66 -5.74 3.93 -7.28
CA GLU A 66 -4.43 3.88 -7.88
C GLU A 66 -3.59 5.04 -7.35
N VAL A 67 -2.51 4.71 -6.66
CA VAL A 67 -1.51 5.73 -6.31
C VAL A 67 -0.68 6.01 -7.54
N LYS A 68 -0.82 7.22 -8.08
CA LYS A 68 -0.17 7.63 -9.32
C LYS A 68 1.19 8.25 -9.06
N ILE A 69 2.02 8.25 -10.09
CA ILE A 69 3.28 8.99 -10.13
C ILE A 69 3.11 10.12 -11.16
N SER A 70 3.51 11.32 -10.80
CA SER A 70 3.65 12.43 -11.72
C SER A 70 5.10 12.88 -11.80
N ARG A 71 5.51 13.38 -12.97
CA ARG A 71 6.79 14.03 -13.23
C ARG A 71 6.48 15.38 -13.84
N ASP A 72 7.11 16.43 -13.32
CA ASP A 72 6.89 17.83 -13.75
C ASP A 72 5.41 18.27 -13.74
N GLY A 73 4.64 17.70 -12.80
CA GLY A 73 3.20 17.97 -12.67
C GLY A 73 2.28 17.13 -13.57
N GLU A 74 2.82 16.34 -14.51
CA GLU A 74 2.06 15.48 -15.39
C GLU A 74 2.09 14.01 -14.92
N ILE A 75 0.93 13.35 -14.96
CA ILE A 75 0.82 11.93 -14.57
C ILE A 75 1.55 11.08 -15.60
N VAL A 76 2.44 10.21 -15.12
CA VAL A 76 3.10 9.22 -15.97
C VAL A 76 2.10 8.10 -16.30
N PRO A 77 1.71 7.94 -17.57
CA PRO A 77 0.68 6.98 -17.94
C PRO A 77 1.17 5.55 -17.80
N GLY A 78 0.26 4.63 -17.44
CA GLY A 78 0.55 3.19 -17.34
C GLY A 78 1.43 2.79 -16.15
N VAL A 79 1.70 3.70 -15.21
CA VAL A 79 2.49 3.43 -14.02
C VAL A 79 1.67 3.70 -12.76
N LYS A 80 1.75 2.79 -11.80
CA LYS A 80 1.09 2.86 -10.50
C LYS A 80 2.08 2.45 -9.41
N VAL A 81 1.90 2.99 -8.22
CA VAL A 81 2.67 2.58 -7.04
C VAL A 81 2.01 1.38 -6.38
N GLY A 82 2.76 0.31 -6.21
CA GLY A 82 2.34 -0.87 -5.46
C GLY A 82 2.76 -0.82 -3.99
N GLU A 83 3.98 -0.34 -3.72
CA GLU A 83 4.55 -0.33 -2.38
C GLU A 83 5.58 0.79 -2.23
N ILE A 84 5.69 1.32 -1.03
CA ILE A 84 6.69 2.32 -0.64
C ILE A 84 7.43 1.79 0.58
N ILE A 85 8.74 1.64 0.47
CA ILE A 85 9.62 1.16 1.54
C ILE A 85 10.63 2.25 1.84
N PHE A 86 10.59 2.80 3.06
CA PHE A 86 11.61 3.74 3.52
C PHE A 86 12.86 2.98 3.95
N THR A 87 14.02 3.33 3.39
CA THR A 87 15.27 2.59 3.60
C THR A 87 16.24 3.29 4.55
N THR A 88 16.13 4.60 4.73
CA THR A 88 17.08 5.41 5.52
C THR A 88 16.40 6.43 6.43
N LEU A 89 15.31 6.03 7.12
CA LEU A 89 14.55 6.95 8.00
C LEU A 89 15.35 7.51 9.18
N SER A 90 16.35 6.78 9.66
CA SER A 90 17.14 7.17 10.84
C SER A 90 18.39 7.99 10.50
N HIS A 91 18.64 8.28 9.22
CA HIS A 91 19.79 9.10 8.83
C HIS A 91 19.46 10.59 8.98
N ALA A 92 20.41 11.39 9.49
CA ALA A 92 20.16 12.80 9.78
C ALA A 92 19.95 13.65 8.51
N ASP A 93 20.64 13.32 7.42
CA ASP A 93 20.69 14.14 6.21
C ASP A 93 20.14 13.47 4.97
N ILE A 94 19.80 12.17 5.05
CA ILE A 94 19.39 11.38 3.88
C ILE A 94 18.11 10.62 4.21
N CYS A 95 17.11 10.78 3.37
CA CYS A 95 15.88 9.98 3.43
C CYS A 95 15.64 9.35 2.07
N HIS A 96 15.84 8.04 1.98
CA HIS A 96 15.62 7.29 0.76
C HIS A 96 14.39 6.38 0.88
N ALA A 97 13.75 6.13 -0.26
CA ALA A 97 12.71 5.13 -0.37
C ALA A 97 12.86 4.31 -1.64
N GLN A 98 12.49 3.04 -1.53
CA GLN A 98 12.27 2.16 -2.67
C GLN A 98 10.79 2.17 -2.99
N ILE A 99 10.46 2.47 -4.24
CA ILE A 99 9.10 2.57 -4.75
C ILE A 99 8.88 1.43 -5.72
N ARG A 100 8.17 0.39 -5.28
CA ARG A 100 7.77 -0.69 -6.20
C ARG A 100 6.64 -0.18 -7.07
N ILE A 101 6.79 -0.31 -8.37
CA ILE A 101 5.81 0.14 -9.34
C ILE A 101 5.19 -1.03 -10.10
N ILE A 102 3.97 -0.82 -10.57
CA ILE A 102 3.29 -1.64 -11.55
C ILE A 102 3.36 -0.84 -12.85
N GLY A 103 4.06 -1.36 -13.84
CA GLY A 103 4.37 -0.67 -15.09
C GLY A 103 5.86 -0.69 -15.41
N SER A 104 6.31 0.18 -16.30
CA SER A 104 7.69 0.18 -16.77
C SER A 104 8.57 1.20 -16.04
N VAL A 105 9.64 0.73 -15.40
CA VAL A 105 10.69 1.59 -14.81
C VAL A 105 11.50 2.34 -15.87
N LYS A 106 11.45 1.89 -17.14
CA LYS A 106 12.19 2.52 -18.25
C LYS A 106 11.71 3.92 -18.58
N LEU A 107 10.51 4.28 -18.12
CA LEU A 107 9.95 5.63 -18.28
C LEU A 107 10.63 6.68 -17.40
N PHE A 108 11.48 6.25 -16.47
CA PHE A 108 12.15 7.13 -15.52
C PHE A 108 13.67 7.11 -15.75
N SER A 109 14.29 8.27 -15.52
CA SER A 109 15.72 8.46 -15.59
C SER A 109 16.25 8.95 -14.23
N SER A 110 17.53 8.69 -13.96
CA SER A 110 18.20 9.30 -12.82
C SER A 110 18.18 10.83 -12.95
N GLY A 111 17.84 11.52 -11.87
CA GLY A 111 17.62 12.97 -11.84
C GLY A 111 16.15 13.40 -12.06
N ASP A 112 15.26 12.50 -12.46
CA ASP A 112 13.83 12.84 -12.57
C ASP A 112 13.26 13.19 -11.20
N VAL A 113 12.62 14.34 -11.09
CA VAL A 113 11.85 14.73 -9.90
C VAL A 113 10.43 14.25 -10.06
N ILE A 114 10.03 13.33 -9.19
CA ILE A 114 8.70 12.72 -9.23
C ILE A 114 7.89 13.05 -7.97
N THR A 115 6.58 13.05 -8.14
CA THR A 115 5.62 13.14 -7.02
C THR A 115 4.73 11.91 -7.02
N ILE A 116 4.64 11.26 -5.88
CA ILE A 116 3.87 10.04 -5.64
C ILE A 116 2.67 10.38 -4.79
N GLY A 117 1.50 9.93 -5.20
CA GLY A 117 0.28 10.13 -4.43
C GLY A 117 -0.76 11.04 -5.10
N PRO A 118 -1.74 11.51 -4.33
CA PRO A 118 -1.94 11.24 -2.89
C PRO A 118 -2.36 9.79 -2.60
N THR A 119 -1.92 9.26 -1.46
CA THR A 119 -2.40 7.95 -1.00
C THR A 119 -3.87 8.04 -0.57
N PRO A 120 -4.65 6.93 -0.69
CA PRO A 120 -6.11 7.01 -0.52
C PRO A 120 -6.55 7.40 0.89
N VAL A 121 -5.92 6.87 1.92
CA VAL A 121 -6.36 7.04 3.32
C VAL A 121 -5.75 8.29 3.96
N ASN A 122 -4.43 8.39 3.94
CA ASN A 122 -3.69 9.43 4.67
C ASN A 122 -3.38 10.65 3.79
N LYS A 123 -3.75 10.61 2.49
CA LYS A 123 -3.46 11.68 1.53
C LYS A 123 -1.98 12.06 1.52
N LEU A 124 -1.10 11.05 1.70
CA LEU A 124 0.34 11.24 1.68
C LEU A 124 0.80 11.55 0.26
N LEU A 125 1.55 12.63 0.13
CA LEU A 125 2.31 12.99 -1.06
C LEU A 125 3.79 12.88 -0.74
N ILE A 126 4.54 12.26 -1.63
CA ILE A 126 6.00 12.16 -1.51
C ILE A 126 6.59 12.74 -2.78
N LYS A 127 7.45 13.74 -2.62
CA LYS A 127 8.26 14.28 -3.71
C LYS A 127 9.70 13.80 -3.53
N GLY A 128 10.30 13.30 -4.58
CA GLY A 128 11.65 12.79 -4.53
C GLY A 128 12.33 12.80 -5.88
N GLU A 129 13.66 12.71 -5.85
CA GLU A 129 14.50 12.60 -7.03
C GLU A 129 14.91 11.14 -7.23
N VAL A 130 14.71 10.62 -8.45
CA VAL A 130 15.12 9.27 -8.83
C VAL A 130 16.65 9.22 -8.94
N PHE A 131 17.30 8.36 -8.17
CA PHE A 131 18.73 8.14 -8.32
C PHE A 131 19.09 6.71 -8.74
N GLY A 132 18.12 5.78 -8.74
CA GLY A 132 18.31 4.42 -9.21
C GLY A 132 17.00 3.75 -9.60
N LYS A 133 17.12 2.66 -10.34
CA LYS A 133 16.01 1.79 -10.70
C LYS A 133 16.45 0.34 -10.77
N ASP A 134 15.56 -0.58 -10.41
CA ASP A 134 15.73 -2.01 -10.58
C ASP A 134 14.75 -2.50 -11.66
N GLU A 135 15.28 -3.16 -12.69
CA GLU A 135 14.47 -3.70 -13.78
C GLU A 135 14.00 -5.15 -13.51
N ASN A 136 14.67 -5.88 -12.63
CA ASN A 136 14.31 -7.25 -12.28
C ASN A 136 13.12 -7.27 -11.31
N GLU A 137 13.18 -6.39 -10.29
CA GLU A 137 12.03 -6.08 -9.43
C GLU A 137 11.62 -4.64 -9.73
N PRO A 138 10.57 -4.40 -10.54
CA PRO A 138 10.23 -3.06 -11.01
C PRO A 138 10.12 -2.04 -9.87
N ALA A 139 11.21 -1.39 -9.55
CA ALA A 139 11.31 -0.43 -8.46
C ALA A 139 12.18 0.78 -8.82
N LEU A 140 11.78 1.94 -8.32
CA LEU A 140 12.56 3.15 -8.34
C LEU A 140 13.18 3.36 -6.96
N ILE A 141 14.41 3.83 -6.91
CA ILE A 141 15.05 4.27 -5.69
C ILE A 141 15.10 5.78 -5.75
N ILE A 142 14.48 6.43 -4.76
CA ILE A 142 14.36 7.88 -4.72
C ILE A 142 15.04 8.47 -3.47
N SER A 143 15.61 9.65 -3.62
CA SER A 143 15.94 10.53 -2.51
C SER A 143 14.72 11.40 -2.22
N ILE A 144 14.17 11.31 -1.01
CA ILE A 144 12.98 12.06 -0.63
C ILE A 144 13.36 13.50 -0.37
N LEU A 145 12.74 14.41 -1.12
CA LEU A 145 12.90 15.86 -0.97
C LEU A 145 11.83 16.43 -0.04
N GLU A 146 10.62 15.87 -0.10
CA GLU A 146 9.49 16.36 0.67
C GLU A 146 8.47 15.24 0.89
N MET A 147 7.86 15.24 2.06
CA MET A 147 6.78 14.31 2.42
C MET A 147 5.71 15.08 3.18
N VAL A 148 4.50 15.10 2.63
CA VAL A 148 3.37 15.87 3.18
C VAL A 148 2.14 14.98 3.28
N SER A 149 1.47 15.01 4.41
CA SER A 149 0.14 14.44 4.56
C SER A 149 -0.90 15.57 4.45
N LEU A 150 -1.72 15.53 3.41
CA LEU A 150 -2.75 16.52 3.20
C LEU A 150 -3.91 16.30 4.19
N PRO A 151 -4.44 17.36 4.84
CA PRO A 151 -5.61 17.23 5.68
C PRO A 151 -6.83 16.76 4.87
N LYS A 152 -7.78 16.08 5.52
CA LYS A 152 -8.99 15.47 4.90
C LYS A 152 -10.01 16.47 4.33
N LYS A 153 -9.61 17.65 3.87
CA LYS A 153 -10.48 18.62 3.21
C LYS A 153 -10.50 18.44 1.68
N PRO A 154 -11.52 18.89 0.96
CA PRO A 154 -11.64 18.64 -0.47
C PRO A 154 -10.46 19.20 -1.26
N ILE A 155 -10.00 18.42 -2.23
CA ILE A 155 -8.80 18.62 -3.06
C ILE A 155 -8.73 19.99 -3.76
N ARG A 156 -9.85 20.69 -3.91
CA ARG A 156 -9.89 22.01 -4.57
C ARG A 156 -9.08 23.10 -3.89
N ASP A 157 -8.87 23.00 -2.57
CA ASP A 157 -8.22 24.07 -1.80
C ASP A 157 -6.67 23.96 -1.78
N TYR A 158 -6.11 22.85 -2.27
CA TYR A 158 -4.66 22.58 -2.18
C TYR A 158 -3.88 22.90 -3.46
N MET A 159 -4.55 23.04 -4.60
CA MET A 159 -3.86 23.39 -5.86
C MET A 159 -3.45 24.86 -5.93
N SER A 160 -3.90 25.69 -4.99
CA SER A 160 -3.64 27.13 -4.95
C SER A 160 -2.78 27.62 -3.78
N THR A 161 -2.35 26.71 -2.86
CA THR A 161 -1.56 27.14 -1.70
C THR A 161 -0.08 26.76 -1.88
N PRO A 162 0.84 27.74 -1.95
CA PRO A 162 2.28 27.45 -1.92
C PRO A 162 2.64 26.84 -0.56
N ILE A 163 3.40 25.76 -0.56
CA ILE A 163 3.78 24.91 0.60
C ILE A 163 4.64 25.65 1.66
N LYS A 164 4.78 26.94 1.59
CA LYS A 164 5.66 27.75 2.45
C LYS A 164 5.21 27.99 3.90
N MET A 165 4.10 27.44 4.37
CA MET A 165 3.52 27.84 5.68
C MET A 165 3.52 26.79 6.81
N LEU A 166 4.23 25.67 6.71
CA LEU A 166 4.26 24.69 7.82
C LEU A 166 5.60 24.51 8.52
N ALA A 167 6.58 25.37 8.25
CA ALA A 167 7.90 25.30 8.87
C ALA A 167 8.14 26.47 9.84
N THR A 168 7.21 26.72 10.78
CA THR A 168 7.50 27.57 11.93
C THR A 168 6.50 27.29 13.08
N LYS A 169 6.85 26.40 13.99
CA LYS A 169 6.86 26.57 15.45
C LYS A 169 7.35 25.30 16.11
#